data_06aea32c35ace9a5abd494e6380a2f94
#
_entry.id   06aea32c35ace9a5abd494e6380a2f94
#
_cell.length_a   1.000
_cell.length_b   1.000
_cell.length_c   1.000
_cell.angle_alpha   90.00
_cell.angle_beta   90.00
_cell.angle_gamma   90.00
#
_symmetry.space_group_name_H-M   'P 1'
#
loop_
_entity.id
_entity.type
_entity.pdbx_description
1 polymer ?
#
loop_
_entity_poly.entity_id
_entity_poly.type
_entity_poly.pdbx_seq_one_letter_code
_entity_poly.pdbx_strand_id
1 'polypeptide(L)'
;VRVEESGNLLSCEADVRVGGRYRFVFGHDASKTMAFFGRYIDVTPHSRLVWTNEEGDGGEAITTVTFEEKGGKTLLVLHELHPSKEALDGAIGSGEGMRETFEQLDELLVTLAPLADHHPCRL
;
A
#
# COMPACT_ATOMS: atom_id res chain seq x y z
N VAL A 1 -3.99 -8.95 1.49
CA VAL A 1 -2.72 -8.88 2.22
C VAL A 1 -2.96 -9.28 3.66
N ARG A 2 -2.14 -10.14 4.14
CA ARG A 2 -2.21 -10.55 5.53
C ARG A 2 -0.94 -10.09 6.24
N VAL A 3 -1.12 -9.33 7.31
CA VAL A 3 -0.02 -8.83 8.12
C VAL A 3 -0.14 -9.48 9.51
N GLU A 4 0.57 -10.58 9.69
CA GLU A 4 0.42 -11.42 10.89
C GLU A 4 0.86 -10.73 12.17
N GLU A 5 1.94 -9.97 12.11
CA GLU A 5 2.47 -9.29 13.30
C GLU A 5 1.65 -8.08 13.71
N SER A 6 0.99 -7.44 12.76
CA SER A 6 0.17 -6.24 12.99
C SER A 6 -1.30 -6.56 13.14
N GLY A 7 -1.68 -7.84 13.06
CA GLY A 7 -3.06 -8.25 13.04
C GLY A 7 -3.53 -8.62 11.64
N ASN A 8 -4.81 -8.85 11.51
CA ASN A 8 -5.43 -9.25 10.25
C ASN A 8 -6.12 -8.08 9.57
N LEU A 9 -6.24 -8.17 8.25
CA LEU A 9 -7.05 -7.23 7.49
C LEU A 9 -8.53 -7.54 7.75
N LEU A 10 -9.21 -6.64 8.44
CA LEU A 10 -10.61 -6.80 8.82
C LEU A 10 -11.57 -6.25 7.79
N SER A 11 -11.18 -5.19 7.09
CA SER A 11 -12.00 -4.56 6.08
C SER A 11 -11.10 -3.97 5.00
N CYS A 12 -11.54 -4.06 3.75
CA CYS A 12 -10.81 -3.53 2.62
C CYS A 12 -11.78 -2.90 1.64
N GLU A 13 -11.62 -1.61 1.40
CA GLU A 13 -12.37 -0.87 0.39
C GLU A 13 -11.38 -0.09 -0.45
N ALA A 14 -11.44 -0.25 -1.76
CA ALA A 14 -10.56 0.49 -2.66
C ALA A 14 -11.26 0.74 -3.98
N ASP A 15 -11.29 2.00 -4.39
CA ASP A 15 -11.78 2.42 -5.69
C ASP A 15 -10.58 2.99 -6.45
N VAL A 16 -9.89 2.14 -7.19
CA VAL A 16 -8.61 2.45 -7.80
C VAL A 16 -8.81 3.22 -9.10
N ARG A 17 -9.07 4.52 -8.95
CA ARG A 17 -9.20 5.47 -10.04
C ARG A 17 -8.84 6.86 -9.52
N VAL A 18 -8.53 7.77 -10.41
CA VAL A 18 -8.26 9.17 -10.02
C VAL A 18 -9.48 9.72 -9.29
N GLY A 19 -9.27 10.24 -8.08
CA GLY A 19 -10.34 10.73 -7.23
C GLY A 19 -11.04 9.66 -6.40
N GLY A 20 -10.74 8.39 -6.62
CA GLY A 20 -11.27 7.30 -5.80
C GLY A 20 -10.62 7.26 -4.44
N ARG A 21 -11.25 6.58 -3.49
CA ARG A 21 -10.76 6.50 -2.12
C ARG A 21 -10.48 5.05 -1.74
N TYR A 22 -9.62 4.88 -0.74
CA TYR A 22 -9.36 3.58 -0.16
C TYR A 22 -9.45 3.64 1.36
N ARG A 23 -9.76 2.52 1.97
CA ARG A 23 -9.74 2.36 3.42
C ARG A 23 -9.46 0.91 3.77
N PHE A 24 -8.41 0.68 4.53
CA PHE A 24 -8.03 -0.63 5.03
C PHE A 24 -8.05 -0.60 6.54
N VAL A 25 -8.72 -1.57 7.14
CA VAL A 25 -8.80 -1.68 8.59
C VAL A 25 -8.10 -2.96 9.03
N PHE A 26 -7.09 -2.81 9.86
CA PHE A 26 -6.33 -3.92 10.45
C PHE A 26 -6.62 -4.00 11.93
N GLY A 27 -6.53 -5.19 12.49
CA GLY A 27 -6.67 -5.36 13.93
C GLY A 27 -6.61 -6.82 14.35
N HIS A 28 -6.47 -7.03 15.66
CA HIS A 28 -6.51 -8.36 16.25
C HIS A 28 -7.94 -8.72 16.63
N ASP A 29 -8.73 -7.71 17.02
CA ASP A 29 -10.14 -7.87 17.34
C ASP A 29 -10.85 -6.54 17.10
N ALA A 30 -12.17 -6.52 17.28
CA ALA A 30 -12.99 -5.34 17.02
C ALA A 30 -12.69 -4.16 17.94
N SER A 31 -12.03 -4.38 19.08
CA SER A 31 -11.73 -3.32 20.03
C SER A 31 -10.37 -2.65 19.78
N LYS A 32 -9.50 -3.28 19.00
CA LYS A 32 -8.17 -2.76 18.70
C LYS A 32 -7.93 -2.77 17.20
N THR A 33 -8.39 -1.72 16.54
CA THR A 33 -8.29 -1.59 15.10
C THR A 33 -7.46 -0.37 14.72
N MET A 34 -6.83 -0.44 13.55
CA MET A 34 -6.10 0.66 12.95
C MET A 34 -6.56 0.79 11.50
N ALA A 35 -6.92 2.01 11.11
CA ALA A 35 -7.38 2.28 9.76
C ALA A 35 -6.33 3.07 8.99
N PHE A 36 -6.14 2.66 7.74
CA PHE A 36 -5.33 3.41 6.77
C PHE A 36 -6.28 3.85 5.67
N PHE A 37 -6.27 5.12 5.34
CA PHE A 37 -7.19 5.66 4.35
C PHE A 37 -6.59 6.84 3.61
N GLY A 38 -7.14 7.10 2.45
CA GLY A 38 -6.72 8.20 1.61
C GLY A 38 -7.46 8.20 0.29
N ARG A 39 -6.88 8.86 -0.69
CA ARG A 39 -7.45 8.95 -2.03
C ARG A 39 -6.35 8.76 -3.08
N TYR A 40 -6.76 8.34 -4.27
CA TYR A 40 -5.85 8.21 -5.40
C TYR A 40 -5.75 9.53 -6.15
N ILE A 41 -4.53 10.00 -6.35
CA ILE A 41 -4.25 11.24 -7.10
C ILE A 41 -3.99 10.93 -8.57
N ASP A 42 -3.26 9.86 -8.84
CA ASP A 42 -2.92 9.45 -10.18
C ASP A 42 -2.99 7.93 -10.30
N VAL A 43 -3.64 7.46 -11.34
CA VAL A 43 -3.71 6.04 -11.67
C VAL A 43 -3.41 5.91 -13.15
N THR A 44 -2.18 5.56 -13.49
CA THR A 44 -1.77 5.32 -14.86
C THR A 44 -1.52 3.82 -15.00
N PRO A 45 -2.38 3.09 -15.72
CA PRO A 45 -2.26 1.64 -15.80
C PRO A 45 -0.86 1.17 -16.19
N HIS A 46 -0.38 0.17 -15.48
CA HIS A 46 0.90 -0.50 -15.70
C HIS A 46 2.14 0.34 -15.44
N SER A 47 2.02 1.61 -15.05
CA SER A 47 3.19 2.46 -14.88
C SER A 47 3.26 3.24 -13.58
N ARG A 48 2.15 3.76 -13.07
CA ARG A 48 2.20 4.65 -11.92
C ARG A 48 0.93 4.68 -11.09
N LEU A 49 1.10 4.68 -9.78
CA LEU A 49 0.04 4.92 -8.80
C LEU A 49 0.49 6.00 -7.83
N VAL A 50 -0.36 6.95 -7.54
CA VAL A 50 -0.09 7.97 -6.52
C VAL A 50 -1.29 8.06 -5.61
N TRP A 51 -1.06 7.96 -4.31
CA TRP A 51 -2.14 8.10 -3.34
C TRP A 51 -1.69 8.87 -2.11
N THR A 52 -2.68 9.37 -1.37
CA THR A 52 -2.43 10.04 -0.10
C THR A 52 -2.56 9.07 1.05
N ASN A 53 -1.87 9.35 2.13
CA ASN A 53 -2.02 8.65 3.41
C ASN A 53 -2.51 9.72 4.39
N GLU A 54 -3.78 9.65 4.77
CA GLU A 54 -4.46 10.71 5.51
C GLU A 54 -4.67 10.41 6.99
N GLU A 55 -4.20 9.25 7.45
CA GLU A 55 -4.37 8.82 8.84
C GLU A 55 -3.44 9.51 9.85
N GLY A 56 -2.44 10.24 9.37
CA GLY A 56 -1.50 10.92 10.25
C GLY A 56 -2.00 12.26 10.75
N ASP A 57 -1.61 12.64 11.97
CA ASP A 57 -2.01 13.89 12.58
C ASP A 57 -1.28 15.12 12.03
N GLY A 58 -0.13 14.91 11.43
CA GLY A 58 0.73 16.00 10.95
C GLY A 58 0.49 16.44 9.52
N GLY A 59 -0.59 15.98 8.89
CA GLY A 59 -0.89 16.23 7.49
C GLY A 59 -0.83 14.97 6.66
N GLU A 60 -1.05 15.09 5.35
CA GLU A 60 -1.02 13.91 4.48
C GLU A 60 0.38 13.61 3.97
N ALA A 61 0.71 12.32 3.96
CA ALA A 61 1.87 11.83 3.22
C ALA A 61 1.41 11.43 1.82
N ILE A 62 2.33 11.45 0.87
CA ILE A 62 2.03 11.07 -0.51
C ILE A 62 2.93 9.92 -0.92
N THR A 63 2.33 8.83 -1.36
CA THR A 63 3.06 7.66 -1.84
C THR A 63 2.95 7.58 -3.35
N THR A 64 4.10 7.45 -4.01
CA THR A 64 4.20 7.26 -5.45
C THR A 64 4.83 5.90 -5.70
N VAL A 65 4.14 5.08 -6.47
CA VAL A 65 4.67 3.77 -6.90
C VAL A 65 4.79 3.80 -8.40
N THR A 66 5.98 3.47 -8.91
CA THR A 66 6.21 3.38 -10.34
C THR A 66 6.62 1.96 -10.70
N PHE A 67 6.24 1.57 -11.91
CA PHE A 67 6.58 0.25 -12.47
C PHE A 67 7.32 0.47 -13.78
N GLU A 68 8.46 -0.17 -13.92
CA GLU A 68 9.26 -0.06 -15.13
C GLU A 68 9.73 -1.45 -15.54
N GLU A 69 9.56 -1.77 -16.82
CA GLU A 69 10.03 -3.04 -17.34
C GLU A 69 11.54 -2.97 -17.60
N LYS A 70 12.27 -3.94 -17.05
CA LYS A 70 13.72 -4.06 -17.24
C LYS A 70 14.12 -5.50 -17.42
N GLY A 71 14.53 -5.87 -18.63
CA GLY A 71 15.07 -7.19 -18.91
C GLY A 71 14.13 -8.36 -18.59
N GLY A 72 12.84 -8.18 -18.88
CA GLY A 72 11.84 -9.20 -18.60
C GLY A 72 11.35 -9.22 -17.17
N LYS A 73 11.81 -8.28 -16.36
CA LYS A 73 11.38 -8.11 -14.96
C LYS A 73 10.78 -6.73 -14.78
N THR A 74 10.11 -6.53 -13.67
CA THR A 74 9.52 -5.24 -13.34
C THR A 74 10.29 -4.62 -12.19
N LEU A 75 10.75 -3.38 -12.38
CA LEU A 75 11.30 -2.59 -11.29
C LEU A 75 10.16 -1.80 -10.68
N LEU A 76 9.89 -2.05 -9.41
CA LEU A 76 8.91 -1.31 -8.63
C LEU A 76 9.66 -0.35 -7.72
N VAL A 77 9.33 0.94 -7.81
CA VAL A 77 9.91 1.95 -6.93
C VAL A 77 8.78 2.58 -6.12
N LEU A 78 8.92 2.54 -4.80
CA LEU A 78 7.98 3.18 -3.90
C LEU A 78 8.66 4.38 -3.26
N HIS A 79 8.05 5.53 -3.40
CA HIS A 79 8.54 6.79 -2.85
C HIS A 79 7.47 7.39 -1.96
N GLU A 80 7.85 7.79 -0.75
CA GLU A 80 6.93 8.47 0.17
C GLU A 80 7.44 9.87 0.48
N LEU A 81 6.55 10.84 0.34
CA LEU A 81 6.81 12.22 0.70
C LEU A 81 6.00 12.54 1.94
N HIS A 82 6.67 12.84 3.04
CA HIS A 82 6.03 13.17 4.31
C HIS A 82 5.86 14.67 4.46
N PRO A 83 4.83 15.12 5.20
CA PRO A 83 4.53 16.55 5.33
C PRO A 83 5.57 17.32 6.14
N SER A 84 6.40 16.63 6.94
CA SER A 84 7.42 17.26 7.76
C SER A 84 8.52 16.27 8.09
N LYS A 85 9.66 16.80 8.55
CA LYS A 85 10.75 15.96 9.02
C LYS A 85 10.32 15.12 10.23
N GLU A 86 9.48 15.69 11.09
CA GLU A 86 8.97 14.98 12.27
C GLU A 86 8.14 13.78 11.87
N ALA A 87 7.27 13.94 10.87
CA ALA A 87 6.47 12.84 10.35
C ALA A 87 7.35 11.78 9.72
N LEU A 88 8.38 12.17 8.99
CA LEU A 88 9.34 11.23 8.40
C LEU A 88 10.09 10.44 9.47
N ASP A 89 10.58 11.12 10.49
CA ASP A 89 11.30 10.47 11.58
C ASP A 89 10.42 9.45 12.31
N GLY A 90 9.15 9.78 12.48
CA GLY A 90 8.18 8.87 13.09
C GLY A 90 7.88 7.64 12.23
N ALA A 91 8.08 7.73 10.92
CA ALA A 91 7.79 6.65 9.98
C ALA A 91 9.00 5.75 9.69
N ILE A 92 10.21 6.13 10.11
CA ILE A 92 11.44 5.38 9.79
C ILE A 92 11.37 3.92 10.24
N GLY A 93 10.75 3.67 11.38
CA GLY A 93 10.61 2.31 11.89
C GLY A 93 9.74 1.37 11.05
N SER A 94 9.03 1.89 10.08
CA SER A 94 8.15 1.07 9.23
C SER A 94 8.88 0.39 8.07
N GLY A 95 10.18 0.67 7.88
CA GLY A 95 10.94 0.11 6.76
C GLY A 95 11.03 -1.41 6.73
N GLU A 96 11.10 -2.06 7.90
CA GLU A 96 11.13 -3.51 7.95
C GLU A 96 9.78 -4.12 7.59
N GLY A 97 8.69 -3.49 8.00
CA GLY A 97 7.36 -3.92 7.59
C GLY A 97 7.16 -3.83 6.08
N MET A 98 7.78 -2.84 5.43
CA MET A 98 7.72 -2.70 3.99
C MET A 98 8.45 -3.85 3.29
N ARG A 99 9.60 -4.29 3.81
CA ARG A 99 10.31 -5.45 3.26
C ARG A 99 9.45 -6.69 3.30
N GLU A 100 8.80 -6.94 4.43
CA GLU A 100 7.90 -8.08 4.59
C GLU A 100 6.73 -8.00 3.60
N THR A 101 6.18 -6.82 3.41
CA THR A 101 5.09 -6.59 2.45
C THR A 101 5.54 -6.93 1.03
N PHE A 102 6.73 -6.53 0.62
CA PHE A 102 7.26 -6.86 -0.70
C PHE A 102 7.54 -8.35 -0.85
N GLU A 103 8.00 -9.02 0.19
CA GLU A 103 8.18 -10.46 0.16
C GLU A 103 6.85 -11.19 -0.02
N GLN A 104 5.80 -10.74 0.66
CA GLN A 104 4.47 -11.28 0.49
C GLN A 104 3.95 -11.04 -0.93
N LEU A 105 4.23 -9.88 -1.49
CA LEU A 105 3.86 -9.57 -2.87
C LEU A 105 4.55 -10.52 -3.85
N ASP A 106 5.84 -10.77 -3.66
CA ASP A 106 6.57 -11.71 -4.52
C ASP A 106 5.94 -13.09 -4.49
N GLU A 107 5.59 -13.59 -3.31
CA GLU A 107 4.93 -14.88 -3.17
C GLU A 107 3.56 -14.90 -3.86
N LEU A 108 2.79 -13.83 -3.69
CA LEU A 108 1.49 -13.72 -4.32
C LEU A 108 1.60 -13.71 -5.84
N LEU A 109 2.57 -13.00 -6.40
CA LEU A 109 2.78 -12.92 -7.84
C LEU A 109 3.11 -14.28 -8.44
N VAL A 110 3.90 -15.08 -7.75
CA VAL A 110 4.18 -16.45 -8.19
C VAL A 110 2.89 -17.27 -8.25
N THR A 111 2.00 -17.09 -7.27
CA THR A 111 0.73 -17.80 -7.22
C THR A 111 -0.23 -17.34 -8.32
N LEU A 112 -0.23 -16.03 -8.63
CA LEU A 112 -1.16 -15.44 -9.60
C LEU A 112 -0.68 -15.52 -11.05
N ALA A 113 0.61 -15.76 -11.28
CA ALA A 113 1.17 -15.75 -12.62
C ALA A 113 0.42 -16.64 -13.64
N PRO A 114 -0.05 -17.84 -13.27
CA PRO A 114 -0.83 -18.67 -14.19
C PRO A 114 -2.32 -18.32 -14.20
N LEU A 115 -2.78 -17.40 -13.36
CA LEU A 115 -4.19 -17.03 -13.22
C LEU A 115 -4.38 -15.55 -13.54
N ALA A 116 -5.28 -15.24 -14.43
CA ALA A 116 -5.59 -13.87 -14.76
C ALA A 116 -6.58 -13.21 -13.80
N ASP A 117 -6.93 -13.90 -12.74
CA ASP A 117 -7.84 -13.36 -11.71
C ASP A 117 -7.20 -12.25 -10.92
N HIS A 118 -8.00 -11.25 -10.58
CA HIS A 118 -7.58 -10.28 -9.60
C HIS A 118 -8.75 -9.97 -8.66
N HIS A 119 -8.38 -9.64 -7.43
CA HIS A 119 -9.33 -9.26 -6.40
C HIS A 119 -9.01 -7.84 -5.94
N PRO A 120 -10.03 -7.00 -5.70
CA PRO A 120 -9.80 -5.60 -5.36
C PRO A 120 -8.90 -5.37 -4.15
N CYS A 121 -8.87 -6.30 -3.22
CA CYS A 121 -8.11 -6.17 -1.99
C CYS A 121 -6.83 -6.99 -1.93
N ARG A 122 -6.34 -7.47 -3.05
CA ARG A 122 -5.05 -8.16 -3.12
C ARG A 122 -3.96 -7.22 -3.58
N LEU A 123 -2.98 -7.04 -2.75
CA LEU A 123 -1.83 -6.19 -3.04
C LEU A 123 -0.54 -6.98 -2.90
#